data_070a0980cc779317cbd0428c4867708c
#
_entry.id   070a0980cc779317cbd0428c4867708c
#
_cell.length_a   1.000
_cell.length_b   1.000
_cell.length_c   1.000
_cell.angle_alpha   90.00
_cell.angle_beta   90.00
_cell.angle_gamma   90.00
#
_symmetry.space_group_name_H-M   'P 1'
#
loop_
_entity.id
_entity.type
_entity.pdbx_description
1 polymer ?
#
loop_
_entity_poly.entity_id
_entity_poly.type
_entity_poly.pdbx_seq_one_letter_code
_entity_poly.pdbx_strand_id
1 'polypeptide(L)'
;MESTIAIVSLGGKQHLVSQGTRFVVNQLANNVDETLDLPDLLSTRVVQVKVISHQLGKKINGLKFKAKTRYLKRYGHRQPESTIEVVLIGGAVVKAPLKTARPIIVKKIAVKVKKVTDATA
;
A
#
# COMPACT_ATOMS: atom_id res chain seq x y z
N MET A 1 -13.24 -14.82 24.91
CA MET A 1 -12.54 -14.58 23.62
C MET A 1 -12.49 -13.08 23.42
N GLU A 2 -11.32 -12.52 23.58
CA GLU A 2 -11.15 -11.08 23.32
C GLU A 2 -11.19 -10.88 21.81
N SER A 3 -12.27 -10.32 21.33
CA SER A 3 -12.34 -9.82 19.97
C SER A 3 -11.36 -8.63 19.86
N THR A 4 -10.15 -8.90 19.46
CA THR A 4 -9.14 -7.86 19.30
C THR A 4 -9.50 -7.07 18.04
N ILE A 5 -10.09 -5.92 18.25
CA ILE A 5 -10.45 -4.97 17.19
C ILE A 5 -9.33 -3.94 17.12
N ALA A 6 -8.95 -3.56 15.91
CA ALA A 6 -7.97 -2.52 15.64
C ALA A 6 -8.48 -1.58 14.53
N ILE A 7 -7.96 -0.36 14.51
CA ILE A 7 -8.19 0.58 13.41
C ILE A 7 -6.87 0.82 12.72
N VAL A 8 -6.79 0.48 11.45
CA VAL A 8 -5.60 0.70 10.62
C VAL A 8 -5.87 1.75 9.56
N SER A 9 -4.90 2.60 9.30
CA SER A 9 -4.95 3.58 8.21
C SER A 9 -4.14 3.06 7.03
N LEU A 10 -4.80 2.90 5.90
CA LEU A 10 -4.16 2.42 4.68
C LEU A 10 -4.79 3.05 3.44
N GLY A 11 -3.94 3.51 2.52
CA GLY A 11 -4.42 4.16 1.29
C GLY A 11 -5.24 5.44 1.54
N GLY A 12 -4.99 6.16 2.61
CA GLY A 12 -5.73 7.37 2.98
C GLY A 12 -7.10 7.12 3.60
N LYS A 13 -7.43 5.87 3.92
CA LYS A 13 -8.69 5.47 4.56
C LYS A 13 -8.42 4.72 5.85
N GLN A 14 -9.35 4.82 6.79
CA GLN A 14 -9.32 4.05 8.04
C GLN A 14 -10.24 2.84 7.91
N HIS A 15 -9.74 1.71 8.34
CA HIS A 15 -10.46 0.43 8.32
C HIS A 15 -10.53 -0.13 9.73
N LEU A 16 -11.75 -0.46 10.15
CA LEU A 16 -11.98 -1.23 11.37
C LEU A 16 -11.76 -2.70 11.02
N VAL A 17 -10.80 -3.33 11.69
CA VAL A 17 -10.38 -4.69 11.38
C VAL A 17 -10.33 -5.56 12.63
N SER A 18 -10.58 -6.85 12.45
CA SER A 18 -10.34 -7.90 13.42
C SER A 18 -9.41 -8.95 12.82
N GLN A 19 -8.87 -9.81 13.64
CA GLN A 19 -8.01 -10.90 13.15
C GLN A 19 -8.77 -11.79 12.14
N GLY A 20 -8.14 -12.10 11.02
CA GLY A 20 -8.74 -12.86 9.93
C GLY A 20 -9.66 -12.07 8.99
N THR A 21 -9.85 -10.77 9.23
CA THR A 21 -10.66 -9.92 8.34
C THR A 21 -9.95 -9.69 7.02
N ARG A 22 -10.70 -9.85 5.92
CA ARG A 22 -10.26 -9.50 4.57
C ARG A 22 -10.94 -8.22 4.11
N PHE A 23 -10.18 -7.31 3.56
CA PHE A 23 -10.69 -6.06 3.01
C PHE A 23 -9.92 -5.64 1.77
N VAL A 24 -10.53 -4.77 0.98
CA VAL A 24 -9.98 -4.30 -0.29
C VAL A 24 -9.56 -2.84 -0.14
N VAL A 25 -8.38 -2.54 -0.61
CA VAL A 25 -7.81 -1.19 -0.65
C VAL A 25 -7.33 -0.84 -2.05
N ASN A 26 -7.04 0.42 -2.30
CA ASN A 26 -6.36 0.82 -3.52
C ASN A 26 -5.03 0.08 -3.64
N GLN A 27 -4.61 -0.22 -4.86
CA GLN A 27 -3.41 -1.00 -5.11
C GLN A 27 -2.20 -0.46 -4.34
N LEU A 28 -1.55 -1.37 -3.62
CA LEU A 28 -0.30 -1.12 -2.93
C LEU A 28 0.89 -1.48 -3.83
N ALA A 29 2.03 -0.86 -3.56
CA ALA A 29 3.29 -1.17 -4.25
C ALA A 29 3.93 -2.49 -3.81
N ASN A 30 3.39 -3.12 -2.77
CA ASN A 30 3.88 -4.37 -2.21
C ASN A 30 3.49 -5.55 -3.07
N ASN A 31 4.33 -6.59 -3.04
CA ASN A 31 4.07 -7.82 -3.77
C ASN A 31 3.01 -8.69 -3.10
N VAL A 32 2.45 -9.63 -3.86
CA VAL A 32 1.58 -10.67 -3.32
C VAL A 32 2.37 -11.52 -2.31
N ASP A 33 1.70 -11.96 -1.25
CA ASP A 33 2.25 -12.69 -0.11
C ASP A 33 3.19 -11.90 0.80
N GLU A 34 3.41 -10.63 0.56
CA GLU A 34 4.18 -9.76 1.43
C GLU A 34 3.39 -9.38 2.68
N THR A 35 4.05 -9.40 3.82
CA THR A 35 3.49 -8.95 5.10
C THR A 35 3.88 -7.51 5.38
N LEU A 36 2.92 -6.73 5.84
CA LEU A 36 3.07 -5.34 6.21
C LEU A 36 2.72 -5.14 7.68
N ASP A 37 3.50 -4.36 8.38
CA ASP A 37 3.25 -3.97 9.75
C ASP A 37 2.62 -2.57 9.77
N LEU A 38 1.38 -2.49 10.24
CA LEU A 38 0.62 -1.24 10.31
C LEU A 38 0.39 -0.85 11.77
N PRO A 39 0.53 0.43 12.11
CA PRO A 39 0.19 0.89 13.46
C PRO A 39 -1.32 0.89 13.67
N ASP A 40 -1.75 0.46 14.84
CA ASP A 40 -3.13 0.59 15.28
C ASP A 40 -3.35 2.04 15.78
N LEU A 41 -4.40 2.68 15.29
CA LEU A 41 -4.75 4.05 15.70
C LEU A 41 -5.43 4.12 17.06
N LEU A 42 -6.02 3.02 17.54
CA LEU A 42 -6.65 2.94 18.87
C LEU A 42 -5.65 2.68 19.98
N SER A 43 -4.61 1.96 19.68
CA SER A 43 -3.63 1.53 20.67
C SER A 43 -2.22 1.50 20.07
N THR A 44 -1.22 1.38 20.91
CA THR A 44 0.19 1.26 20.49
C THR A 44 0.55 -0.11 19.91
N ARG A 45 -0.42 -0.89 19.47
CA ARG A 45 -0.21 -2.23 18.92
C ARG A 45 0.17 -2.16 17.44
N VAL A 46 0.80 -3.20 16.96
CA VAL A 46 1.07 -3.39 15.54
C VAL A 46 0.14 -4.44 14.98
N VAL A 47 -0.42 -4.15 13.82
CA VAL A 47 -1.29 -5.04 13.07
C VAL A 47 -0.51 -5.59 11.88
N GLN A 48 -0.33 -6.89 11.83
CA GLN A 48 0.29 -7.55 10.69
C GLN A 48 -0.77 -7.92 9.67
N VAL A 49 -0.60 -7.40 8.46
CA VAL A 49 -1.47 -7.68 7.33
C VAL A 49 -0.70 -8.32 6.20
N LYS A 50 -1.33 -9.24 5.50
CA LYS A 50 -0.76 -9.94 4.35
C LYS A 50 -1.50 -9.54 3.07
N VAL A 51 -0.76 -9.24 2.02
CA VAL A 51 -1.33 -8.99 0.68
C VAL A 51 -1.65 -10.33 0.02
N ILE A 52 -2.92 -10.56 -0.29
CA ILE A 52 -3.37 -11.80 -0.92
C ILE A 52 -3.28 -11.72 -2.43
N SER A 53 -3.81 -10.66 -3.02
CA SER A 53 -3.87 -10.51 -4.47
C SER A 53 -4.02 -9.06 -4.90
N HIS A 54 -3.58 -8.78 -6.12
CA HIS A 54 -3.86 -7.55 -6.82
C HIS A 54 -4.87 -7.82 -7.93
N GLN A 55 -5.90 -7.03 -8.02
CA GLN A 55 -6.95 -7.20 -9.01
C GLN A 55 -7.47 -5.86 -9.51
N LEU A 56 -8.12 -5.87 -10.64
CA LEU A 56 -8.85 -4.71 -11.13
C LEU A 56 -10.29 -4.79 -10.66
N GLY A 57 -10.76 -3.73 -10.04
CA GLY A 57 -12.13 -3.60 -9.60
C GLY A 57 -13.15 -3.64 -10.74
N LYS A 58 -14.43 -3.58 -10.40
CA LYS A 58 -15.51 -3.54 -11.39
C LYS A 58 -15.40 -2.29 -12.25
N LYS A 59 -15.57 -2.47 -13.56
CA LYS A 59 -15.55 -1.35 -14.49
C LYS A 59 -16.68 -0.35 -14.22
N ILE A 60 -16.30 0.91 -14.02
CA ILE A 60 -17.25 2.01 -13.89
C ILE A 60 -17.38 2.67 -15.25
N ASN A 61 -18.59 2.57 -15.84
CA ASN A 61 -18.89 3.22 -17.10
C ASN A 61 -19.40 4.62 -16.83
N GLY A 62 -18.71 5.61 -17.35
CA GLY A 62 -19.07 7.01 -17.23
C GLY A 62 -19.45 7.63 -18.57
N LEU A 63 -20.20 8.70 -18.50
CA LEU A 63 -20.69 9.44 -19.66
C LEU A 63 -20.54 10.92 -19.41
N LYS A 64 -19.99 11.63 -20.38
CA LYS A 64 -19.99 13.09 -20.43
C LYS A 64 -20.90 13.53 -21.58
N PHE A 65 -21.90 14.32 -21.26
CA PHE A 65 -22.88 14.81 -22.21
C PHE A 65 -23.07 16.34 -22.08
N LYS A 66 -23.15 17.01 -23.19
CA LYS A 66 -23.53 18.45 -23.26
C LYS A 66 -24.70 18.62 -24.19
N ALA A 67 -25.78 19.25 -23.69
CA ALA A 67 -26.97 19.52 -24.48
C ALA A 67 -26.67 20.45 -25.66
N LYS A 68 -27.35 20.24 -26.79
CA LYS A 68 -27.31 21.06 -28.01
C LYS A 68 -25.95 21.11 -28.75
N THR A 69 -24.91 20.40 -28.33
CA THR A 69 -23.58 20.47 -28.94
C THR A 69 -23.12 19.17 -29.60
N ARG A 70 -23.98 18.13 -29.64
CA ARG A 70 -23.62 16.76 -30.08
C ARG A 70 -22.40 16.18 -29.34
N TYR A 71 -22.10 16.70 -28.16
CA TYR A 71 -21.01 16.23 -27.36
C TYR A 71 -21.47 15.03 -26.52
N LEU A 72 -20.93 13.85 -26.82
CA LEU A 72 -21.13 12.62 -26.07
C LEU A 72 -19.78 11.92 -25.96
N LYS A 73 -19.28 11.80 -24.74
CA LYS A 73 -18.03 11.06 -24.49
C LYS A 73 -18.30 9.97 -23.47
N ARG A 74 -18.07 8.73 -23.87
CA ARG A 74 -18.12 7.58 -22.97
C ARG A 74 -16.71 7.25 -22.51
N TYR A 75 -16.56 6.89 -21.24
CA TYR A 75 -15.32 6.42 -20.68
C TYR A 75 -15.58 5.25 -19.71
N GLY A 76 -14.58 4.44 -19.50
CA GLY A 76 -14.60 3.36 -18.51
C GLY A 76 -13.38 3.44 -17.61
N HIS A 77 -13.58 3.18 -16.32
CA HIS A 77 -12.51 3.13 -15.35
C HIS A 77 -12.55 1.82 -14.57
N ARG A 78 -11.42 1.19 -14.38
CA ARG A 78 -11.23 0.07 -13.46
C ARG A 78 -10.15 0.44 -12.47
N GLN A 79 -10.54 0.52 -11.19
CA GLN A 79 -9.60 0.83 -10.13
C GLN A 79 -8.72 -0.39 -9.85
N PRO A 80 -7.39 -0.24 -9.88
CA PRO A 80 -6.51 -1.28 -9.37
C PRO A 80 -6.63 -1.37 -7.85
N GLU A 81 -6.84 -2.57 -7.35
CA GLU A 81 -7.13 -2.85 -5.96
C GLU A 81 -6.24 -3.97 -5.44
N SER A 82 -5.98 -3.96 -4.14
CA SER A 82 -5.28 -5.02 -3.43
C SER A 82 -6.19 -5.62 -2.36
N THR A 83 -6.31 -6.92 -2.34
CA THR A 83 -7.01 -7.65 -1.27
C THR A 83 -6.00 -7.99 -0.19
N ILE A 84 -6.32 -7.64 1.04
CA ILE A 84 -5.47 -7.78 2.22
C ILE A 84 -6.19 -8.60 3.29
N GLU A 85 -5.45 -9.43 3.99
CA GLU A 85 -5.91 -10.20 5.14
C GLU A 85 -5.15 -9.82 6.40
N VAL A 86 -5.86 -9.63 7.49
CA VAL A 86 -5.25 -9.37 8.81
C VAL A 86 -4.81 -10.70 9.42
N VAL A 87 -3.51 -10.86 9.60
CA VAL A 87 -2.92 -12.09 10.16
C VAL A 87 -2.89 -12.03 11.67
N LEU A 88 -2.38 -10.94 12.24
CA LEU A 88 -2.21 -10.81 13.68
C LEU A 88 -2.43 -9.36 14.13
N ILE A 89 -3.09 -9.21 15.28
CA ILE A 89 -3.25 -7.93 15.98
C ILE A 89 -2.59 -8.05 17.35
N GLY A 90 -1.63 -7.16 17.66
CA GLY A 90 -1.01 -7.12 18.99
C GLY A 90 0.44 -7.59 19.06
N GLY A 91 1.18 -7.54 17.98
CA GLY A 91 2.64 -7.68 18.01
C GLY A 91 3.30 -6.52 18.78
N ALA A 92 4.45 -6.79 19.40
CA ALA A 92 5.28 -5.74 20.00
C ALA A 92 5.60 -4.69 18.92
N VAL A 93 5.61 -3.41 19.33
CA VAL A 93 6.01 -2.30 18.46
C VAL A 93 7.44 -2.56 17.98
N VAL A 94 7.59 -3.24 16.88
CA VAL A 94 8.81 -3.18 16.13
C VAL A 94 8.78 -1.80 15.49
N LYS A 95 9.56 -0.87 16.05
CA LYS A 95 9.94 0.32 15.31
C LYS A 95 10.57 -0.20 14.01
N ALA A 96 9.75 -0.37 13.00
CA ALA A 96 10.27 -0.55 11.66
C ALA A 96 11.20 0.63 11.45
N PRO A 97 12.49 0.40 11.17
CA PRO A 97 13.32 1.50 10.75
C PRO A 97 12.56 2.11 9.58
N LEU A 98 12.22 3.37 9.71
CA LEU A 98 11.85 4.18 8.55
C LEU A 98 12.91 3.84 7.51
N LYS A 99 12.59 2.92 6.62
CA LYS A 99 13.34 2.76 5.41
C LYS A 99 13.14 4.08 4.68
N THR A 100 13.91 5.07 5.11
CA THR A 100 14.13 6.24 4.29
C THR A 100 14.54 5.69 2.94
N ALA A 101 13.53 5.59 2.10
CA ALA A 101 13.73 5.20 0.74
C ALA A 101 14.88 6.04 0.18
N ARG A 102 15.97 5.43 -0.16
CA ARG A 102 16.91 5.75 -1.24
C ARG A 102 18.32 5.18 -1.03
N PRO A 103 18.48 3.88 -0.68
CA PRO A 103 19.81 3.29 -0.70
C PRO A 103 20.36 3.18 -2.13
N ILE A 104 19.51 3.21 -3.15
CA ILE A 104 19.89 3.05 -4.56
C ILE A 104 20.67 4.27 -5.08
N ILE A 105 20.31 5.49 -4.67
CA ILE A 105 21.02 6.72 -5.07
C ILE A 105 22.37 6.80 -4.37
N VAL A 106 22.46 6.44 -3.10
CA VAL A 106 23.72 6.41 -2.34
C VAL A 106 24.67 5.36 -2.91
N LYS A 107 24.20 4.18 -3.32
CA LYS A 107 25.04 3.18 -3.98
C LYS A 107 25.58 3.66 -5.33
N LYS A 108 24.80 4.37 -6.14
CA LYS A 108 25.28 4.96 -7.40
C LYS A 108 26.35 6.03 -7.19
N ILE A 109 26.21 6.85 -6.17
CA ILE A 109 27.22 7.87 -5.82
C ILE A 109 28.49 7.20 -5.30
N ALA A 110 28.39 6.18 -4.45
CA ALA A 110 29.55 5.44 -3.95
C ALA A 110 30.33 4.72 -5.06
N VAL A 111 29.65 4.14 -6.05
CA VAL A 111 30.28 3.53 -7.23
C VAL A 111 30.98 4.59 -8.09
N LYS A 112 30.42 5.78 -8.24
CA LYS A 112 31.01 6.88 -8.98
C LYS A 112 32.28 7.44 -8.29
N VAL A 113 32.27 7.53 -6.96
CA VAL A 113 33.43 7.95 -6.15
C VAL A 113 34.56 6.90 -6.23
N LYS A 114 34.26 5.61 -6.17
CA LYS A 114 35.24 4.55 -6.37
C LYS A 114 35.90 4.60 -7.75
N LYS A 115 35.15 4.89 -8.81
CA LYS A 115 35.73 5.05 -10.17
C LYS A 115 36.67 6.24 -10.27
N VAL A 116 36.42 7.31 -9.56
CA VAL A 116 37.27 8.51 -9.54
C VAL A 116 38.56 8.24 -8.75
N THR A 117 38.54 7.49 -7.66
CA THR A 117 39.70 7.10 -6.87
C THR A 117 40.60 6.10 -7.60
N ASP A 118 40.04 5.20 -8.40
CA ASP A 118 40.83 4.27 -9.23
C ASP A 118 41.53 4.96 -10.44
N ALA A 119 41.00 6.10 -10.88
CA ALA A 119 41.59 6.89 -11.98
C ALA A 119 42.75 7.78 -11.55
N THR A 120 42.99 7.98 -10.26
CA THR A 120 44.06 8.78 -9.69
C THR A 120 45.23 7.98 -9.12
N ALA A 121 45.21 6.68 -9.26
CA ALA A 121 46.29 5.79 -8.84
C ALA A 121 47.36 5.61 -9.93
#